data_894d077226b788763dc29de5932818d0
#
_entry.id   894d077226b788763dc29de5932818d0
#
_cell.length_a   1.000
_cell.length_b   1.000
_cell.length_c   1.000
_cell.angle_alpha   90.00
_cell.angle_beta   90.00
_cell.angle_gamma   90.00
#
_symmetry.space_group_name_H-M   'P 1'
#
loop_
_entity.id
_entity.type
_entity.pdbx_description
1 polymer ?
#
loop_
_entity_poly.entity_id
_entity_poly.type
_entity_poly.pdbx_seq_one_letter_code
_entity_poly.pdbx_strand_id
1 'polypeptide(L)'
;SLIDKGKVQNIILDFFIIECFLAIIEKVLNFNLFPLVSNGSISDWTWEGFRSTAFQSHPLSNALIVSTLMNFILCSSLPMKKRYSYWLLGLISLLCFNTRSSMVGCCLLFGVFALKKILSRGIGNKEKIILLACLCVFPIAVFVLLGYGLGNRLLELGLFDDSSAVVRVKIFEIFDFYQLKDFILGYSSESIDDILFVSGLSSYCIENYWLVYILKFGIVFTILIAYFYGSFFIRLLQRTSSFHKMFLLGSFLLISSTNNSL
;
A
#
# COMPACT_ATOMS: atom_id res chain seq x y z
N SER A 1 5.88 16.10 27.28
CA SER A 1 4.92 15.93 26.15
C SER A 1 3.59 15.49 26.74
N LEU A 2 2.53 16.25 26.43
CA LEU A 2 1.15 16.00 26.91
C LEU A 2 0.54 14.69 26.35
N ILE A 3 1.21 14.03 25.43
CA ILE A 3 0.70 12.80 24.78
C ILE A 3 1.47 11.59 25.30
N ASP A 4 0.77 10.68 25.95
CA ASP A 4 1.27 9.37 26.34
C ASP A 4 1.53 8.52 25.08
N LYS A 5 2.80 8.31 24.77
CA LYS A 5 3.22 7.54 23.60
C LYS A 5 2.70 6.11 23.59
N GLY A 6 2.57 5.50 24.78
CA GLY A 6 2.01 4.15 24.89
C GLY A 6 0.55 4.10 24.48
N LYS A 7 -0.23 5.11 24.90
CA LYS A 7 -1.64 5.21 24.50
C LYS A 7 -1.81 5.38 22.99
N VAL A 8 -1.01 6.25 22.36
CA VAL A 8 -1.06 6.44 20.91
C VAL A 8 -0.69 5.16 20.16
N GLN A 9 0.36 4.47 20.62
CA GLN A 9 0.74 3.19 20.01
C GLN A 9 -0.38 2.16 20.12
N ASN A 10 -1.06 2.07 21.26
CA ASN A 10 -2.16 1.13 21.43
C ASN A 10 -3.35 1.49 20.53
N ILE A 11 -3.73 2.77 20.43
CA ILE A 11 -4.81 3.21 19.54
C ILE A 11 -4.51 2.83 18.07
N ILE A 12 -3.27 3.04 17.63
CA ILE A 12 -2.86 2.67 16.26
C ILE A 12 -2.92 1.15 16.06
N LEU A 13 -2.51 0.37 17.05
CA LEU A 13 -2.58 -1.09 16.99
C LEU A 13 -4.03 -1.59 17.00
N ASP A 14 -4.88 -1.02 17.85
CA ASP A 14 -6.30 -1.37 17.91
C ASP A 14 -6.98 -1.05 16.57
N PHE A 15 -6.73 0.13 16.02
CA PHE A 15 -7.22 0.48 14.69
C PHE A 15 -6.76 -0.53 13.62
N PHE A 16 -5.46 -0.84 13.59
CA PHE A 16 -4.91 -1.82 12.66
C PHE A 16 -5.58 -3.19 12.78
N ILE A 17 -5.78 -3.66 14.02
CA ILE A 17 -6.42 -4.96 14.29
C ILE A 17 -7.87 -4.94 13.79
N ILE A 18 -8.63 -3.90 14.12
CA ILE A 18 -10.04 -3.77 13.72
C ILE A 18 -10.15 -3.73 12.19
N GLU A 19 -9.30 -2.93 11.52
CA GLU A 19 -9.26 -2.83 10.07
C GLU A 19 -8.99 -4.18 9.41
N CYS A 20 -8.02 -4.93 9.94
CA CYS A 20 -7.70 -6.27 9.44
C CYS A 20 -8.85 -7.26 9.63
N PHE A 21 -9.49 -7.24 10.80
CA PHE A 21 -10.62 -8.14 11.05
C PHE A 21 -11.84 -7.78 10.20
N LEU A 22 -12.13 -6.50 10.00
CA LEU A 22 -13.18 -6.06 9.09
C LEU A 22 -12.97 -6.59 7.68
N ALA A 23 -11.75 -6.46 7.15
CA ALA A 23 -11.43 -6.99 5.83
C ALA A 23 -11.68 -8.50 5.72
N ILE A 24 -11.31 -9.26 6.75
CA ILE A 24 -11.52 -10.71 6.80
C ILE A 24 -13.02 -11.04 6.91
N ILE A 25 -13.76 -10.33 7.77
CA ILE A 25 -15.20 -10.54 7.95
C ILE A 25 -15.95 -10.26 6.64
N GLU A 26 -15.68 -9.12 5.97
CA GLU A 26 -16.29 -8.79 4.68
C GLU A 26 -15.97 -9.86 3.63
N LYS A 27 -14.74 -10.36 3.59
CA LYS A 27 -14.36 -11.44 2.65
C LYS A 27 -15.08 -12.74 2.92
N VAL A 28 -15.25 -13.13 4.19
CA VAL A 28 -15.96 -14.35 4.59
C VAL A 28 -17.46 -14.23 4.31
N LEU A 29 -18.06 -13.07 4.59
CA LEU A 29 -19.46 -12.80 4.33
C LEU A 29 -19.76 -12.53 2.84
N ASN A 30 -18.74 -12.28 2.03
CA ASN A 30 -18.86 -11.81 0.65
C ASN A 30 -19.76 -10.58 0.53
N PHE A 31 -19.65 -9.67 1.49
CA PHE A 31 -20.47 -8.47 1.62
C PHE A 31 -19.66 -7.32 2.20
N ASN A 32 -19.69 -6.15 1.55
CA ASN A 32 -19.02 -4.95 2.02
C ASN A 32 -19.86 -4.23 3.07
N LEU A 33 -19.34 -4.09 4.30
CA LEU A 33 -19.99 -3.36 5.39
C LEU A 33 -19.97 -1.85 5.14
N PHE A 34 -18.92 -1.37 4.50
CA PHE A 34 -18.72 0.04 4.14
C PHE A 34 -18.46 0.16 2.63
N PRO A 35 -19.50 -0.02 1.79
CA PRO A 35 -19.32 0.05 0.34
C PRO A 35 -19.00 1.47 -0.12
N LEU A 36 -18.22 1.58 -1.20
CA LEU A 36 -18.02 2.86 -1.88
C LEU A 36 -19.32 3.26 -2.58
N VAL A 37 -19.83 4.45 -2.23
CA VAL A 37 -20.98 5.05 -2.92
C VAL A 37 -20.49 6.16 -3.84
N SER A 38 -20.69 6.03 -5.13
CA SER A 38 -20.37 7.02 -6.14
C SER A 38 -21.63 7.39 -6.92
N ASN A 39 -21.92 8.67 -7.03
CA ASN A 39 -23.11 9.19 -7.74
C ASN A 39 -24.44 8.54 -7.31
N GLY A 40 -24.59 8.20 -6.02
CA GLY A 40 -25.78 7.58 -5.46
C GLY A 40 -25.94 6.08 -5.75
N SER A 41 -24.98 5.46 -6.44
CA SER A 41 -24.91 4.02 -6.67
C SER A 41 -23.76 3.38 -5.86
N ILE A 42 -24.01 2.17 -5.37
CA ILE A 42 -22.95 1.37 -4.72
C ILE A 42 -22.02 0.86 -5.82
N SER A 43 -20.72 1.15 -5.68
CA SER A 43 -19.72 0.60 -6.58
C SER A 43 -19.60 -0.91 -6.36
N ASP A 44 -19.96 -1.68 -7.38
CA ASP A 44 -19.86 -3.12 -7.36
C ASP A 44 -18.49 -3.55 -7.93
N TRP A 45 -17.64 -4.11 -7.06
CA TRP A 45 -16.32 -4.62 -7.42
C TRP A 45 -16.35 -6.12 -7.73
N THR A 46 -17.53 -6.73 -7.83
CA THR A 46 -17.69 -8.18 -7.98
C THR A 46 -17.19 -8.72 -9.32
N TRP A 47 -17.14 -7.89 -10.36
CA TRP A 47 -16.64 -8.26 -11.69
C TRP A 47 -15.14 -8.63 -11.72
N GLU A 48 -14.35 -8.14 -10.72
CA GLU A 48 -12.93 -8.52 -10.53
C GLU A 48 -12.73 -9.54 -9.39
N GLY A 49 -13.80 -10.19 -8.92
CA GLY A 49 -13.83 -10.96 -7.70
C GLY A 49 -14.04 -10.07 -6.47
N PHE A 50 -14.68 -10.61 -5.43
CA PHE A 50 -15.00 -9.83 -4.23
C PHE A 50 -13.77 -9.20 -3.58
N ARG A 51 -13.83 -7.91 -3.33
CA ARG A 51 -12.80 -7.10 -2.66
C ARG A 51 -13.38 -6.44 -1.42
N SER A 52 -12.73 -6.63 -0.28
CA SER A 52 -13.11 -5.95 0.95
C SER A 52 -12.83 -4.44 0.85
N THR A 53 -13.72 -3.64 1.41
CA THR A 53 -13.62 -2.16 1.41
C THR A 53 -13.35 -1.58 2.79
N ALA A 54 -13.60 -2.34 3.85
CA ALA A 54 -13.38 -1.98 5.24
C ALA A 54 -13.71 -0.50 5.56
N PHE A 55 -13.05 0.16 6.49
CA PHE A 55 -13.44 1.52 6.90
C PHE A 55 -13.28 2.60 5.84
N GLN A 56 -12.33 2.47 4.91
CA GLN A 56 -12.09 3.51 3.90
C GLN A 56 -13.02 3.40 2.69
N SER A 57 -13.94 2.46 2.69
CA SER A 57 -14.86 2.20 1.58
C SER A 57 -14.16 1.94 0.22
N HIS A 58 -12.83 1.80 0.22
CA HIS A 58 -12.03 1.60 -0.99
C HIS A 58 -10.89 0.61 -0.74
N PRO A 59 -10.79 -0.49 -1.52
CA PRO A 59 -9.78 -1.54 -1.28
C PRO A 59 -8.33 -1.04 -1.30
N LEU A 60 -8.01 -0.13 -2.21
CA LEU A 60 -6.65 0.38 -2.37
C LEU A 60 -6.25 1.30 -1.20
N SER A 61 -7.16 2.15 -0.70
CA SER A 61 -6.91 3.02 0.46
C SER A 61 -6.61 2.19 1.71
N ASN A 62 -7.41 1.16 1.96
CA ASN A 62 -7.20 0.26 3.09
C ASN A 62 -5.89 -0.51 2.95
N ALA A 63 -5.57 -1.00 1.75
CA ALA A 63 -4.30 -1.67 1.49
C ALA A 63 -3.09 -0.76 1.74
N LEU A 64 -3.16 0.53 1.39
CA LEU A 64 -2.11 1.50 1.67
C LEU A 64 -1.93 1.70 3.18
N ILE A 65 -3.02 1.88 3.92
CA ILE A 65 -2.99 2.06 5.37
C ILE A 65 -2.43 0.81 6.06
N VAL A 66 -3.02 -0.36 5.76
CA VAL A 66 -2.61 -1.62 6.38
C VAL A 66 -1.14 -1.93 6.08
N SER A 67 -0.69 -1.82 4.83
CA SER A 67 0.70 -2.06 4.47
C SER A 67 1.68 -1.09 5.11
N THR A 68 1.31 0.18 5.25
CA THR A 68 2.10 1.18 5.97
C THR A 68 2.23 0.81 7.45
N LEU A 69 1.11 0.50 8.10
CA LEU A 69 1.09 0.11 9.51
C LEU A 69 1.83 -1.21 9.78
N MET A 70 1.74 -2.20 8.88
CA MET A 70 2.53 -3.44 8.96
C MET A 70 4.03 -3.15 9.06
N ASN A 71 4.54 -2.25 8.23
CA ASN A 71 5.96 -1.89 8.22
C ASN A 71 6.36 -1.10 9.48
N PHE A 72 5.48 -0.23 10.00
CA PHE A 72 5.68 0.42 11.30
C PHE A 72 5.73 -0.60 12.44
N ILE A 73 4.84 -1.59 12.44
CA ILE A 73 4.81 -2.67 13.44
C ILE A 73 6.11 -3.47 13.42
N LEU A 74 6.66 -3.80 12.25
CA LEU A 74 7.96 -4.49 12.13
C LEU A 74 9.10 -3.70 12.78
N CYS A 75 9.08 -2.37 12.66
CA CYS A 75 10.08 -1.48 13.22
C CYS A 75 9.82 -1.08 14.68
N SER A 76 8.70 -1.48 15.26
CA SER A 76 8.31 -1.13 16.63
C SER A 76 9.09 -1.89 17.69
N SER A 77 8.98 -1.44 18.96
CA SER A 77 9.56 -2.11 20.13
C SER A 77 8.70 -3.26 20.68
N LEU A 78 7.64 -3.66 19.99
CA LEU A 78 6.78 -4.75 20.41
C LEU A 78 7.56 -6.08 20.52
N PRO A 79 7.13 -7.00 21.40
CA PRO A 79 7.69 -8.34 21.47
C PRO A 79 7.64 -9.03 20.10
N MET A 80 8.70 -9.76 19.78
CA MET A 80 8.90 -10.43 18.50
C MET A 80 7.65 -11.20 18.02
N LYS A 81 7.07 -12.02 18.90
CA LYS A 81 5.87 -12.80 18.55
C LYS A 81 4.72 -11.91 18.09
N LYS A 82 4.43 -10.81 18.81
CA LYS A 82 3.37 -9.87 18.44
C LYS A 82 3.66 -9.17 17.10
N ARG A 83 4.91 -8.73 16.87
CA ARG A 83 5.30 -8.08 15.61
C ARG A 83 5.00 -8.95 14.39
N TYR A 84 5.43 -10.21 14.43
CA TYR A 84 5.25 -11.11 13.29
C TYR A 84 3.81 -11.62 13.17
N SER A 85 3.08 -11.82 14.29
CA SER A 85 1.66 -12.15 14.24
C SER A 85 0.82 -11.03 13.62
N TYR A 86 1.06 -9.78 13.99
CA TYR A 86 0.36 -8.65 13.40
C TYR A 86 0.74 -8.46 11.93
N TRP A 87 2.00 -8.66 11.59
CA TRP A 87 2.41 -8.61 10.20
C TRP A 87 1.72 -9.68 9.34
N LEU A 88 1.60 -10.89 9.84
CA LEU A 88 0.86 -11.97 9.19
C LEU A 88 -0.64 -11.63 9.07
N LEU A 89 -1.24 -11.09 10.11
CA LEU A 89 -2.64 -10.62 10.08
C LEU A 89 -2.86 -9.58 8.97
N GLY A 90 -1.96 -8.60 8.87
CA GLY A 90 -2.00 -7.62 7.80
C GLY A 90 -1.84 -8.24 6.41
N LEU A 91 -0.98 -9.24 6.25
CA LEU A 91 -0.81 -9.95 4.97
C LEU A 91 -2.11 -10.65 4.54
N ILE A 92 -2.81 -11.31 5.47
CA ILE A 92 -4.13 -11.92 5.23
C ILE A 92 -5.14 -10.85 4.79
N SER A 93 -5.13 -9.69 5.44
CA SER A 93 -6.03 -8.58 5.08
C SER A 93 -5.74 -8.04 3.69
N LEU A 94 -4.46 -7.93 3.28
CA LEU A 94 -4.08 -7.54 1.92
C LEU A 94 -4.60 -8.52 0.86
N LEU A 95 -4.68 -9.81 1.17
CA LEU A 95 -5.33 -10.81 0.32
C LEU A 95 -6.84 -10.56 0.22
N CYS A 96 -7.49 -10.17 1.33
CA CYS A 96 -8.93 -9.83 1.33
C CYS A 96 -9.23 -8.56 0.51
N PHE A 97 -8.34 -7.56 0.54
CA PHE A 97 -8.42 -6.38 -0.33
C PHE A 97 -8.10 -6.69 -1.80
N ASN A 98 -7.52 -7.85 -2.07
CA ASN A 98 -7.15 -8.30 -3.42
C ASN A 98 -6.22 -7.29 -4.14
N THR A 99 -5.20 -6.75 -3.43
CA THR A 99 -4.28 -5.73 -3.92
C THR A 99 -2.89 -6.31 -4.16
N ARG A 100 -2.57 -6.60 -5.42
CA ARG A 100 -1.30 -7.26 -5.84
C ARG A 100 -0.07 -6.46 -5.45
N SER A 101 -0.04 -5.18 -5.82
CA SER A 101 1.13 -4.31 -5.64
C SER A 101 1.49 -4.13 -4.16
N SER A 102 0.50 -3.86 -3.31
CA SER A 102 0.71 -3.72 -1.87
C SER A 102 1.22 -5.01 -1.24
N MET A 103 0.68 -6.17 -1.66
CA MET A 103 1.09 -7.47 -1.15
C MET A 103 2.52 -7.81 -1.56
N VAL A 104 2.85 -7.71 -2.86
CA VAL A 104 4.20 -7.95 -3.36
C VAL A 104 5.19 -6.97 -2.72
N GLY A 105 4.83 -5.68 -2.64
CA GLY A 105 5.64 -4.66 -1.98
C GLY A 105 5.92 -5.00 -0.52
N CYS A 106 4.91 -5.41 0.26
CA CYS A 106 5.09 -5.82 1.66
C CYS A 106 5.96 -7.07 1.80
N CYS A 107 5.80 -8.07 0.94
CA CYS A 107 6.64 -9.26 0.96
C CYS A 107 8.11 -8.94 0.66
N LEU A 108 8.38 -8.10 -0.35
CA LEU A 108 9.73 -7.64 -0.67
C LEU A 108 10.35 -6.86 0.49
N LEU A 109 9.59 -5.92 1.06
CA LEU A 109 10.04 -5.13 2.22
C LEU A 109 10.32 -6.02 3.43
N PHE A 110 9.46 -7.01 3.70
CA PHE A 110 9.73 -7.99 4.75
C PHE A 110 11.02 -8.77 4.47
N GLY A 111 11.25 -9.18 3.22
CA GLY A 111 12.49 -9.83 2.80
C GLY A 111 13.73 -8.98 3.11
N VAL A 112 13.70 -7.70 2.73
CA VAL A 112 14.78 -6.74 3.02
C VAL A 112 15.00 -6.57 4.52
N PHE A 113 13.91 -6.42 5.29
CA PHE A 113 13.95 -6.32 6.76
C PHE A 113 14.55 -7.57 7.39
N ALA A 114 14.07 -8.75 7.00
CA ALA A 114 14.51 -10.04 7.52
C ALA A 114 16.00 -10.30 7.19
N LEU A 115 16.42 -10.08 5.96
CA LEU A 115 17.81 -10.21 5.54
C LEU A 115 18.73 -9.31 6.37
N LYS A 116 18.38 -8.03 6.51
CA LYS A 116 19.15 -7.09 7.33
C LYS A 116 19.26 -7.56 8.76
N LYS A 117 18.16 -8.08 9.32
CA LYS A 117 18.12 -8.61 10.68
C LYS A 117 18.98 -9.88 10.83
N ILE A 118 18.86 -10.84 9.92
CA ILE A 118 19.64 -12.09 9.94
C ILE A 118 21.15 -11.83 9.84
N LEU A 119 21.54 -10.88 8.99
CA LEU A 119 22.94 -10.49 8.81
C LEU A 119 23.50 -9.65 9.98
N SER A 120 22.63 -9.11 10.84
CA SER A 120 23.05 -8.32 11.99
C SER A 120 23.66 -9.20 13.09
N ARG A 121 24.81 -8.79 13.63
CA ARG A 121 25.49 -9.51 14.74
C ARG A 121 24.79 -9.36 16.09
N GLY A 122 23.91 -8.37 16.25
CA GLY A 122 23.24 -8.05 17.53
C GLY A 122 21.95 -8.80 17.81
N ILE A 123 21.55 -9.77 16.99
CA ILE A 123 20.28 -10.48 17.12
C ILE A 123 20.52 -11.91 17.60
N GLY A 124 19.68 -12.32 18.57
CA GLY A 124 19.73 -13.68 19.09
C GLY A 124 19.35 -14.74 18.03
N ASN A 125 19.97 -15.91 18.14
CA ASN A 125 19.74 -17.02 17.19
C ASN A 125 18.26 -17.41 17.06
N LYS A 126 17.48 -17.32 18.15
CA LYS A 126 16.04 -17.59 18.12
C LYS A 126 15.29 -16.66 17.15
N GLU A 127 15.59 -15.36 17.14
CA GLU A 127 14.96 -14.43 16.21
C GLU A 127 15.38 -14.69 14.76
N LYS A 128 16.65 -15.04 14.52
CA LYS A 128 17.14 -15.41 13.18
C LYS A 128 16.42 -16.65 12.63
N ILE A 129 16.25 -17.67 13.46
CA ILE A 129 15.54 -18.91 13.07
C ILE A 129 14.08 -18.59 12.73
N ILE A 130 13.41 -17.78 13.55
CA ILE A 130 12.01 -17.38 13.28
C ILE A 130 11.92 -16.58 11.99
N LEU A 131 12.81 -15.61 11.74
CA LEU A 131 12.82 -14.87 10.50
C LEU A 131 13.04 -15.75 9.27
N LEU A 132 13.97 -16.71 9.37
CA LEU A 132 14.20 -17.67 8.31
C LEU A 132 12.97 -18.56 8.06
N ALA A 133 12.37 -19.05 9.14
CA ALA A 133 11.12 -19.83 9.05
C ALA A 133 10.00 -18.99 8.41
N CYS A 134 9.83 -17.71 8.79
CA CYS A 134 8.85 -16.83 8.16
C CYS A 134 9.12 -16.64 6.67
N LEU A 135 10.38 -16.44 6.26
CA LEU A 135 10.73 -16.32 4.83
C LEU A 135 10.36 -17.54 4.01
N CYS A 136 10.40 -18.75 4.62
CA CYS A 136 10.00 -19.99 3.96
C CYS A 136 8.47 -20.21 4.02
N VAL A 137 7.88 -19.99 5.19
CA VAL A 137 6.45 -20.30 5.44
C VAL A 137 5.50 -19.29 4.77
N PHE A 138 5.84 -18.00 4.74
CA PHE A 138 4.94 -17.01 4.17
C PHE A 138 4.64 -17.21 2.67
N PRO A 139 5.60 -17.48 1.79
CA PRO A 139 5.28 -17.79 0.40
C PRO A 139 4.38 -19.03 0.27
N ILE A 140 4.62 -20.05 1.08
CA ILE A 140 3.79 -21.27 1.08
C ILE A 140 2.37 -20.93 1.57
N ALA A 141 2.24 -20.17 2.67
CA ALA A 141 0.94 -19.75 3.20
C ALA A 141 0.16 -18.92 2.17
N VAL A 142 0.83 -17.98 1.50
CA VAL A 142 0.22 -17.18 0.42
C VAL A 142 -0.25 -18.10 -0.70
N PHE A 143 0.58 -19.03 -1.15
CA PHE A 143 0.22 -19.96 -2.22
C PHE A 143 -1.00 -20.83 -1.85
N VAL A 144 -1.05 -21.34 -0.61
CA VAL A 144 -2.20 -22.10 -0.10
C VAL A 144 -3.46 -21.22 -0.05
N LEU A 145 -3.38 -20.00 0.47
CA LEU A 145 -4.50 -19.09 0.57
C LEU A 145 -5.04 -18.68 -0.81
N LEU A 146 -4.15 -18.53 -1.79
CA LEU A 146 -4.53 -18.33 -3.20
C LEU A 146 -5.33 -19.52 -3.75
N GLY A 147 -4.93 -20.76 -3.39
CA GLY A 147 -5.68 -21.97 -3.76
C GLY A 147 -7.10 -22.03 -3.17
N TYR A 148 -7.35 -21.34 -2.05
CA TYR A 148 -8.69 -21.17 -1.46
C TYR A 148 -9.46 -19.95 -2.00
N GLY A 149 -9.00 -19.32 -3.07
CA GLY A 149 -9.68 -18.18 -3.71
C GLY A 149 -9.44 -16.83 -3.04
N LEU A 150 -8.53 -16.76 -2.06
CA LEU A 150 -8.10 -15.48 -1.49
C LEU A 150 -7.03 -14.86 -2.42
N GLY A 151 -7.31 -13.66 -2.94
CA GLY A 151 -6.38 -12.99 -3.85
C GLY A 151 -6.35 -13.60 -5.26
N ASN A 152 -7.47 -14.10 -5.79
CA ASN A 152 -7.61 -14.71 -7.13
C ASN A 152 -6.95 -13.89 -8.24
N ARG A 153 -7.00 -12.57 -8.11
CA ARG A 153 -6.35 -11.63 -9.03
C ARG A 153 -4.84 -11.85 -9.21
N LEU A 154 -4.18 -12.51 -8.26
CA LEU A 154 -2.76 -12.88 -8.38
C LEU A 154 -2.54 -14.07 -9.30
N LEU A 155 -3.52 -14.96 -9.43
CA LEU A 155 -3.45 -16.18 -10.24
C LEU A 155 -4.09 -16.02 -11.62
N GLU A 156 -5.23 -15.33 -11.70
CA GLU A 156 -6.06 -15.24 -12.91
C GLU A 156 -5.44 -14.35 -13.98
N LEU A 157 -4.64 -13.39 -13.56
CA LEU A 157 -4.02 -12.45 -14.47
C LEU A 157 -2.53 -12.73 -14.43
N GLY A 158 -1.98 -13.14 -15.57
CA GLY A 158 -0.52 -13.25 -15.74
C GLY A 158 0.19 -12.02 -15.17
N LEU A 159 1.49 -12.12 -14.91
CA LEU A 159 2.31 -11.02 -14.39
C LEU A 159 2.17 -9.73 -15.23
N PHE A 160 1.67 -9.83 -16.43
CA PHE A 160 1.35 -8.76 -17.37
C PHE A 160 -0.09 -8.94 -17.86
N ASP A 161 -1.05 -8.50 -17.06
CA ASP A 161 -2.40 -8.26 -17.52
C ASP A 161 -2.37 -7.08 -18.50
N ASP A 162 -2.79 -7.33 -19.73
CA ASP A 162 -2.74 -6.36 -20.82
C ASP A 162 -3.45 -5.03 -20.49
N SER A 163 -4.43 -5.04 -19.60
CA SER A 163 -5.15 -3.84 -19.21
C SER A 163 -4.38 -2.97 -18.19
N SER A 164 -3.95 -3.52 -17.06
CA SER A 164 -3.37 -2.73 -15.96
C SER A 164 -1.88 -2.42 -16.14
N ALA A 165 -1.08 -3.38 -16.66
CA ALA A 165 0.34 -3.14 -16.90
C ALA A 165 0.57 -2.20 -18.09
N VAL A 166 -0.22 -2.37 -19.17
CA VAL A 166 -0.17 -1.50 -20.34
C VAL A 166 -0.57 -0.07 -19.98
N VAL A 167 -1.59 0.12 -19.15
CA VAL A 167 -2.00 1.44 -18.66
C VAL A 167 -0.87 2.12 -17.88
N ARG A 168 -0.14 1.40 -17.04
CA ARG A 168 1.00 1.96 -16.28
C ARG A 168 2.16 2.41 -17.17
N VAL A 169 2.35 1.78 -18.31
CA VAL A 169 3.36 2.20 -19.30
C VAL A 169 2.81 3.34 -20.16
N LYS A 170 1.58 3.19 -20.68
CA LYS A 170 0.93 4.22 -21.49
C LYS A 170 0.73 5.53 -20.78
N ILE A 171 0.61 5.54 -19.46
CA ILE A 171 0.46 6.80 -18.71
C ILE A 171 1.65 7.74 -18.90
N PHE A 172 2.82 7.22 -19.24
CA PHE A 172 3.98 8.05 -19.56
C PHE A 172 3.86 8.72 -20.94
N GLU A 173 3.02 8.20 -21.85
CA GLU A 173 2.73 8.84 -23.14
C GLU A 173 1.98 10.16 -22.95
N ILE A 174 1.34 10.36 -21.80
CA ILE A 174 0.73 11.66 -21.46
C ILE A 174 1.77 12.79 -21.49
N PHE A 175 3.01 12.50 -21.13
CA PHE A 175 4.08 13.51 -21.16
C PHE A 175 4.43 13.98 -22.57
N ASP A 176 4.08 13.27 -23.62
CA ASP A 176 4.29 13.67 -25.01
C ASP A 176 3.36 14.85 -25.40
N PHE A 177 2.25 15.01 -24.69
CA PHE A 177 1.32 16.13 -24.86
C PHE A 177 1.66 17.35 -24.00
N TYR A 178 2.72 17.26 -23.17
CA TYR A 178 3.07 18.30 -22.22
C TYR A 178 3.82 19.45 -22.86
N GLN A 179 3.32 20.66 -22.65
CA GLN A 179 4.13 21.86 -22.80
C GLN A 179 4.94 22.10 -21.51
N LEU A 180 6.09 22.73 -21.61
CA LEU A 180 6.95 23.01 -20.44
C LEU A 180 6.21 23.77 -19.33
N LYS A 181 5.30 24.68 -19.72
CA LYS A 181 4.48 25.45 -18.78
C LYS A 181 3.60 24.53 -17.93
N ASP A 182 2.95 23.56 -18.55
CA ASP A 182 1.99 22.66 -17.93
C ASP A 182 2.72 21.65 -17.01
N PHE A 183 3.91 21.23 -17.41
CA PHE A 183 4.77 20.41 -16.56
C PHE A 183 5.20 21.13 -15.29
N ILE A 184 5.43 22.46 -15.35
CA ILE A 184 5.82 23.27 -14.18
C ILE A 184 4.63 23.57 -13.28
N LEU A 185 3.48 23.99 -13.85
CA LEU A 185 2.32 24.51 -13.12
C LEU A 185 1.17 23.52 -12.93
N GLY A 186 1.16 22.42 -13.68
CA GLY A 186 0.06 21.46 -13.73
C GLY A 186 -1.06 21.86 -14.69
N TYR A 187 -1.94 20.91 -14.95
CA TYR A 187 -3.12 21.09 -15.80
C TYR A 187 -4.37 21.41 -14.98
N SER A 188 -5.35 22.07 -15.63
CA SER A 188 -6.72 22.11 -15.10
C SER A 188 -7.33 20.70 -15.13
N SER A 189 -8.33 20.45 -14.27
CA SER A 189 -8.99 19.13 -14.24
C SER A 189 -9.64 18.78 -15.59
N GLU A 190 -10.25 19.75 -16.26
CA GLU A 190 -10.84 19.58 -17.60
C GLU A 190 -9.78 19.15 -18.63
N SER A 191 -8.62 19.83 -18.64
CA SER A 191 -7.53 19.51 -19.56
C SER A 191 -6.92 18.12 -19.29
N ILE A 192 -6.92 17.66 -18.05
CA ILE A 192 -6.46 16.30 -17.71
C ILE A 192 -7.42 15.25 -18.28
N ASP A 193 -8.72 15.47 -18.12
CA ASP A 193 -9.73 14.55 -18.63
C ASP A 193 -9.69 14.45 -20.18
N ASP A 194 -9.49 15.59 -20.86
CA ASP A 194 -9.31 15.64 -22.31
C ASP A 194 -8.06 14.88 -22.77
N ILE A 195 -6.93 15.07 -22.10
CA ILE A 195 -5.68 14.36 -22.44
C ILE A 195 -5.82 12.86 -22.19
N LEU A 196 -6.45 12.46 -21.08
CA LEU A 196 -6.72 11.06 -20.78
C LEU A 196 -7.65 10.42 -21.82
N PHE A 197 -8.64 11.17 -22.28
CA PHE A 197 -9.54 10.72 -23.33
C PHE A 197 -8.81 10.55 -24.67
N VAL A 198 -8.03 11.54 -25.09
CA VAL A 198 -7.24 11.49 -26.36
C VAL A 198 -6.18 10.39 -26.30
N SER A 199 -5.57 10.14 -25.14
CA SER A 199 -4.59 9.06 -24.94
C SER A 199 -5.22 7.68 -24.84
N GLY A 200 -6.56 7.56 -24.89
CA GLY A 200 -7.28 6.31 -24.70
C GLY A 200 -7.18 5.77 -23.27
N LEU A 201 -6.88 6.64 -22.33
CA LEU A 201 -6.83 6.36 -20.89
C LEU A 201 -8.08 6.98 -20.24
N SER A 202 -8.84 6.19 -19.49
CA SER A 202 -9.91 6.75 -18.66
C SER A 202 -9.33 7.42 -17.42
N SER A 203 -10.01 8.43 -16.87
CA SER A 203 -9.60 9.16 -15.65
C SER A 203 -9.35 8.27 -14.43
N TYR A 204 -9.86 7.04 -14.44
CA TYR A 204 -9.72 6.05 -13.37
C TYR A 204 -8.44 5.22 -13.44
N CYS A 205 -7.61 5.41 -14.47
CA CYS A 205 -6.48 4.52 -14.76
C CYS A 205 -5.15 4.98 -14.17
N ILE A 206 -5.06 6.18 -13.59
CA ILE A 206 -3.80 6.68 -13.02
C ILE A 206 -3.61 6.09 -11.63
N GLU A 207 -2.91 4.97 -11.53
CA GLU A 207 -2.64 4.31 -10.25
C GLU A 207 -1.41 4.87 -9.51
N ASN A 208 -0.71 5.83 -10.08
CA ASN A 208 0.47 6.43 -9.46
C ASN A 208 0.14 7.80 -8.86
N TYR A 209 0.09 7.85 -7.54
CA TYR A 209 -0.21 9.05 -6.77
C TYR A 209 0.71 10.26 -7.09
N TRP A 210 2.00 10.01 -7.27
CA TRP A 210 2.95 11.08 -7.59
C TRP A 210 2.73 11.66 -8.99
N LEU A 211 2.35 10.80 -9.95
CA LEU A 211 1.97 11.27 -11.29
C LEU A 211 0.71 12.12 -11.25
N VAL A 212 -0.29 11.73 -10.46
CA VAL A 212 -1.49 12.56 -10.27
C VAL A 212 -1.14 13.95 -9.73
N TYR A 213 -0.19 14.02 -8.80
CA TYR A 213 0.26 15.32 -8.29
C TYR A 213 1.01 16.15 -9.33
N ILE A 214 1.88 15.53 -10.12
CA ILE A 214 2.57 16.25 -11.21
C ILE A 214 1.55 16.77 -12.23
N LEU A 215 0.56 15.94 -12.57
CA LEU A 215 -0.50 16.34 -13.50
C LEU A 215 -1.33 17.52 -12.97
N LYS A 216 -1.79 17.43 -11.72
CA LYS A 216 -2.70 18.45 -11.14
C LYS A 216 -1.99 19.71 -10.69
N PHE A 217 -0.79 19.60 -10.12
CA PHE A 217 -0.13 20.71 -9.43
C PHE A 217 1.22 21.10 -10.05
N GLY A 218 1.67 20.36 -11.05
CA GLY A 218 2.99 20.53 -11.64
C GLY A 218 4.13 20.00 -10.77
N ILE A 219 5.32 19.96 -11.38
CA ILE A 219 6.51 19.38 -10.73
C ILE A 219 6.97 20.21 -9.53
N VAL A 220 6.85 21.53 -9.57
CA VAL A 220 7.30 22.43 -8.50
C VAL A 220 6.52 22.17 -7.21
N PHE A 221 5.19 22.16 -7.28
CA PHE A 221 4.36 21.88 -6.10
C PHE A 221 4.50 20.44 -5.65
N THR A 222 4.66 19.48 -6.56
CA THR A 222 4.89 18.07 -6.22
C THR A 222 6.20 17.90 -5.43
N ILE A 223 7.27 18.58 -5.82
CA ILE A 223 8.54 18.59 -5.05
C ILE A 223 8.34 19.21 -3.67
N LEU A 224 7.60 20.31 -3.56
CA LEU A 224 7.30 20.92 -2.26
C LEU A 224 6.50 19.97 -1.37
N ILE A 225 5.48 19.32 -1.91
CA ILE A 225 4.68 18.32 -1.17
C ILE A 225 5.58 17.16 -0.72
N ALA A 226 6.40 16.62 -1.62
CA ALA A 226 7.34 15.55 -1.29
C ALA A 226 8.35 15.98 -0.21
N TYR A 227 8.84 17.20 -0.26
CA TYR A 227 9.72 17.77 0.77
C TYR A 227 9.02 17.88 2.13
N PHE A 228 7.77 18.37 2.17
CA PHE A 228 7.01 18.46 3.42
C PHE A 228 6.70 17.07 4.00
N TYR A 229 6.28 16.11 3.17
CA TYR A 229 6.10 14.73 3.61
C TYR A 229 7.40 14.14 4.14
N GLY A 230 8.49 14.27 3.41
CA GLY A 230 9.81 13.78 3.82
C GLY A 230 10.25 14.41 5.15
N SER A 231 10.13 15.73 5.28
CA SER A 231 10.45 16.47 6.51
C SER A 231 9.59 16.03 7.69
N PHE A 232 8.28 15.85 7.48
CA PHE A 232 7.36 15.32 8.48
C PHE A 232 7.77 13.92 8.94
N PHE A 233 8.00 12.99 8.01
CA PHE A 233 8.43 11.63 8.35
C PHE A 233 9.79 11.61 9.05
N ILE A 234 10.77 12.40 8.61
CA ILE A 234 12.08 12.50 9.27
C ILE A 234 11.93 12.98 10.71
N ARG A 235 11.11 14.00 10.95
CA ARG A 235 10.82 14.49 12.29
C ARG A 235 10.08 13.47 13.15
N LEU A 236 9.07 12.82 12.60
CA LEU A 236 8.30 11.77 13.29
C LEU A 236 9.22 10.61 13.71
N LEU A 237 10.16 10.25 12.87
CA LEU A 237 11.07 9.12 13.05
C LEU A 237 12.42 9.52 13.70
N GLN A 238 12.57 10.73 14.25
CA GLN A 238 13.86 11.23 14.76
C GLN A 238 14.55 10.29 15.76
N ARG A 239 13.76 9.59 16.58
CA ARG A 239 14.26 8.69 17.64
C ARG A 239 14.43 7.24 17.19
N THR A 240 14.21 6.93 15.91
CA THR A 240 14.41 5.58 15.37
C THR A 240 15.81 5.47 14.75
N SER A 241 16.29 4.23 14.57
CA SER A 241 17.57 3.99 13.90
C SER A 241 17.53 4.45 12.44
N SER A 242 18.70 4.80 11.87
CA SER A 242 18.78 5.24 10.46
C SER A 242 18.21 4.21 9.49
N PHE A 243 18.44 2.92 9.75
CA PHE A 243 17.84 1.86 8.94
C PHE A 243 16.31 1.89 8.99
N HIS A 244 15.70 1.98 10.18
CA HIS A 244 14.24 2.03 10.30
C HIS A 244 13.65 3.27 9.64
N LYS A 245 14.32 4.43 9.71
CA LYS A 245 13.90 5.65 9.00
C LYS A 245 13.84 5.42 7.50
N MET A 246 14.95 4.97 6.92
CA MET A 246 15.03 4.71 5.48
C MET A 246 14.06 3.62 5.04
N PHE A 247 13.92 2.56 5.83
CA PHE A 247 12.99 1.47 5.56
C PHE A 247 11.54 1.96 5.53
N LEU A 248 11.10 2.72 6.54
CA LEU A 248 9.73 3.23 6.65
C LEU A 248 9.42 4.28 5.58
N LEU A 249 10.34 5.21 5.33
CA LEU A 249 10.19 6.19 4.27
C LEU A 249 10.14 5.52 2.89
N GLY A 250 11.08 4.62 2.63
CA GLY A 250 11.12 3.87 1.38
C GLY A 250 9.89 2.98 1.18
N SER A 251 9.38 2.36 2.25
CA SER A 251 8.15 1.56 2.19
C SER A 251 6.93 2.42 1.84
N PHE A 252 6.78 3.59 2.46
CA PHE A 252 5.70 4.52 2.15
C PHE A 252 5.78 4.98 0.69
N LEU A 253 6.94 5.40 0.22
CA LEU A 253 7.14 5.84 -1.16
C LEU A 253 6.84 4.72 -2.16
N LEU A 254 7.32 3.50 -1.90
CA LEU A 254 7.07 2.35 -2.78
C LEU A 254 5.58 2.04 -2.88
N ILE A 255 4.89 1.94 -1.75
CA ILE A 255 3.47 1.57 -1.72
C ILE A 255 2.61 2.68 -2.30
N SER A 256 2.88 3.94 -1.98
CA SER A 256 2.14 5.09 -2.53
C SER A 256 2.34 5.26 -4.04
N SER A 257 3.50 4.85 -4.58
CA SER A 257 3.76 4.88 -6.02
C SER A 257 2.96 3.85 -6.82
N THR A 258 2.45 2.82 -6.16
CA THR A 258 1.66 1.75 -6.78
C THR A 258 0.17 1.84 -6.46
N ASN A 259 -0.26 2.93 -5.82
CA ASN A 259 -1.60 3.08 -5.31
C ASN A 259 -2.05 4.55 -5.40
N ASN A 260 -3.18 4.80 -6.05
CA ASN A 260 -3.74 6.15 -6.29
C ASN A 260 -4.78 6.60 -5.26
N SER A 261 -4.91 5.91 -4.15
CA SER A 261 -5.98 6.15 -3.16
C SER A 261 -5.60 7.12 -2.04
N LEU A 262 -4.63 8.00 -2.29
CA LEU A 262 -4.28 9.11 -1.37
C LEU A 262 -4.97 10.40 -1.72
#